data_f13de23438245e807649daea5bde3766
#
_entry.id   f13de23438245e807649daea5bde3766
#
_cell.length_a   1.000
_cell.length_b   1.000
_cell.length_c   1.000
_cell.angle_alpha   90.00
_cell.angle_beta   90.00
_cell.angle_gamma   90.00
#
_symmetry.space_group_name_H-M   'P 1'
#
loop_
_entity.id
_entity.type
_entity.pdbx_description
1 polymer ?
#
loop_
_entity_poly.entity_id
_entity_poly.type
_entity_poly.pdbx_seq_one_letter_code
_entity_poly.pdbx_strand_id
1 'polypeptide(L)'
;SDSSIRLSWVKCSLSGEDYVGGIAGYGKTLSDCRSLVTVDGGAYTGAIAGDVDEDGSVTGCLFTHETLGAIDGISYAGKAEPAAFDVLCAGDTVPKTFSQMELTFRADGKVVAVVPFQYGRGIDSLPEIPAKKGFSAVWPDLDYTHLTASQTLDAVYTPYTSSLTDDTQTLPQILVDGSFSSQATVSHTSEPVSWTDAKGSARTGTAVTVTVDDPDMTAISYTVHYRLPEDGKRYDLWVKTESGWEKQDSTVDGSYLLFTSDRETVTFCVQER
;
A
#
# COMPACT_ATOMS: atom_id res chain seq x y z
N SER A 1 19.35 12.07 39.59
CA SER A 1 19.56 13.54 39.41
C SER A 1 18.20 14.21 39.48
N ASP A 2 18.11 15.28 40.29
CA ASP A 2 16.87 16.05 40.46
C ASP A 2 16.59 16.84 39.18
N SER A 3 15.87 16.24 38.23
CA SER A 3 15.45 16.89 36.99
C SER A 3 14.02 17.38 37.08
N SER A 4 13.78 18.60 36.63
CA SER A 4 12.46 19.22 36.57
C SER A 4 12.15 19.68 35.15
N ILE A 5 10.99 19.30 34.63
CA ILE A 5 10.48 19.74 33.33
C ILE A 5 9.18 20.50 33.56
N ARG A 6 9.13 21.73 33.06
CA ARG A 6 7.98 22.60 33.23
C ARG A 6 7.62 23.31 31.91
N LEU A 7 6.34 23.65 31.75
CA LEU A 7 5.83 24.47 30.62
C LEU A 7 6.36 24.00 29.26
N SER A 8 6.34 22.69 29.06
CA SER A 8 6.87 22.05 27.85
C SER A 8 5.74 21.49 26.98
N TRP A 9 5.86 21.64 25.67
CA TRP A 9 4.89 21.15 24.69
C TRP A 9 5.57 20.19 23.75
N VAL A 10 5.05 18.97 23.63
CA VAL A 10 5.59 17.92 22.80
C VAL A 10 4.50 17.42 21.85
N LYS A 11 4.81 17.40 20.55
CA LYS A 11 3.98 16.83 19.49
C LYS A 11 4.85 16.02 18.56
N CYS A 12 4.80 14.69 18.65
CA CYS A 12 5.57 13.77 17.79
C CYS A 12 5.08 12.33 17.94
N SER A 13 5.64 11.45 17.10
CA SER A 13 5.57 10.00 17.29
C SER A 13 6.83 9.53 17.99
N LEU A 14 6.69 8.64 18.95
CA LEU A 14 7.76 8.09 19.77
C LEU A 14 7.75 6.56 19.66
N SER A 15 8.92 5.96 19.56
CA SER A 15 9.09 4.51 19.64
C SER A 15 10.29 4.17 20.54
N GLY A 16 10.18 3.06 21.27
CA GLY A 16 11.23 2.58 22.16
C GLY A 16 10.86 1.22 22.74
N GLU A 17 11.79 0.61 23.50
CA GLU A 17 11.52 -0.66 24.17
C GLU A 17 10.65 -0.43 25.42
N ASP A 18 11.22 0.21 26.46
CA ASP A 18 10.55 0.50 27.72
C ASP A 18 10.75 1.96 28.13
N TYR A 19 9.95 2.44 29.06
CA TYR A 19 10.00 3.81 29.59
C TYR A 19 9.84 4.88 28.49
N VAL A 20 8.78 4.77 27.70
CA VAL A 20 8.49 5.72 26.61
C VAL A 20 7.38 6.68 27.06
N GLY A 21 7.69 7.97 27.12
CA GLY A 21 6.74 9.00 27.51
C GLY A 21 6.90 10.30 26.74
N GLY A 22 5.79 11.01 26.53
CA GLY A 22 5.75 12.22 25.71
C GLY A 22 6.65 13.34 26.23
N ILE A 23 6.75 13.51 27.55
CA ILE A 23 7.59 14.54 28.20
C ILE A 23 8.88 13.92 28.76
N ALA A 24 8.79 12.73 29.34
CA ALA A 24 9.93 12.03 29.90
C ALA A 24 9.76 10.52 29.80
N GLY A 25 10.82 9.77 29.53
CA GLY A 25 10.81 8.31 29.72
C GLY A 25 10.66 7.94 31.17
N TYR A 26 11.51 8.52 32.05
CA TYR A 26 11.42 8.46 33.50
C TYR A 26 11.61 9.86 34.09
N GLY A 27 10.65 10.31 34.89
CA GLY A 27 10.62 11.70 35.39
C GLY A 27 10.57 11.81 36.90
N LYS A 28 10.96 12.99 37.47
CA LYS A 28 10.81 13.29 38.88
C LYS A 28 9.85 14.46 39.11
N THR A 29 10.08 15.61 38.50
CA THR A 29 9.18 16.76 38.64
C THR A 29 8.69 17.21 37.26
N LEU A 30 7.40 17.05 37.02
CA LEU A 30 6.74 17.46 35.77
C LEU A 30 5.59 18.40 36.09
N SER A 31 5.57 19.62 35.52
CA SER A 31 4.48 20.55 35.77
C SER A 31 4.06 21.34 34.55
N ASP A 32 2.76 21.52 34.37
CA ASP A 32 2.15 22.36 33.36
C ASP A 32 2.61 22.01 31.92
N CYS A 33 2.90 20.73 31.68
CA CYS A 33 3.34 20.22 30.39
C CYS A 33 2.14 19.75 29.54
N ARG A 34 2.30 19.80 28.24
CA ARG A 34 1.27 19.33 27.28
C ARG A 34 1.86 18.37 26.28
N SER A 35 1.16 17.28 26.04
CA SER A 35 1.63 16.23 25.15
C SER A 35 0.55 15.82 24.15
N LEU A 36 0.94 15.81 22.87
CA LEU A 36 0.17 15.26 21.76
C LEU A 36 1.08 14.28 21.03
N VAL A 37 1.14 13.05 21.51
CA VAL A 37 2.07 12.03 21.03
C VAL A 37 1.35 10.75 20.64
N THR A 38 1.93 10.02 19.71
CA THR A 38 1.71 8.59 19.55
C THR A 38 2.90 7.86 20.16
N VAL A 39 2.65 6.79 20.89
CA VAL A 39 3.69 6.03 21.58
C VAL A 39 3.60 4.58 21.16
N ASP A 40 4.73 4.05 20.67
CA ASP A 40 4.96 2.63 20.41
C ASP A 40 6.07 2.17 21.34
N GLY A 41 5.74 1.34 22.34
CA GLY A 41 6.67 0.89 23.37
C GLY A 41 6.16 -0.33 24.10
N GLY A 42 7.05 -0.95 24.89
CA GLY A 42 6.76 -2.11 25.73
C GLY A 42 6.18 -1.69 27.09
N ALA A 43 6.89 -1.98 28.17
CA ALA A 43 6.49 -1.61 29.52
C ALA A 43 6.72 -0.12 29.82
N TYR A 44 5.98 0.41 30.75
CA TYR A 44 6.10 1.81 31.23
C TYR A 44 5.93 2.82 30.08
N THR A 45 4.75 2.81 29.46
CA THR A 45 4.40 3.77 28.41
C THR A 45 3.37 4.77 28.90
N GLY A 46 3.50 6.04 28.49
CA GLY A 46 2.54 7.07 28.87
C GLY A 46 2.58 8.30 27.98
N ALA A 47 1.45 8.97 27.84
CA ALA A 47 1.36 10.20 27.07
C ALA A 47 2.18 11.35 27.68
N ILE A 48 2.38 11.34 28.99
CA ILE A 48 3.21 12.32 29.72
C ILE A 48 4.56 11.71 30.08
N ALA A 49 4.58 10.58 30.80
CA ALA A 49 5.82 9.92 31.16
C ALA A 49 5.66 8.39 31.09
N GLY A 50 6.75 7.68 30.78
CA GLY A 50 6.78 6.23 30.90
C GLY A 50 6.58 5.82 32.36
N ASP A 51 7.34 6.41 33.25
CA ASP A 51 7.21 6.22 34.72
C ASP A 51 7.72 7.47 35.46
N VAL A 52 7.41 7.55 36.75
CA VAL A 52 7.77 8.68 37.64
C VAL A 52 8.30 8.15 38.95
N ASP A 53 9.36 8.82 39.48
CA ASP A 53 9.95 8.54 40.78
C ASP A 53 8.89 8.50 41.88
N GLU A 54 9.02 7.58 42.85
CA GLU A 54 8.09 7.44 43.98
C GLU A 54 7.92 8.75 44.74
N ASP A 55 9.02 9.52 44.91
CA ASP A 55 9.04 10.84 45.53
C ASP A 55 8.78 11.97 44.52
N GLY A 56 8.34 11.63 43.31
CA GLY A 56 8.13 12.55 42.20
C GLY A 56 6.88 13.42 42.36
N SER A 57 6.89 14.58 41.73
CA SER A 57 5.77 15.51 41.67
C SER A 57 5.31 15.73 40.24
N VAL A 58 4.06 15.40 39.97
CA VAL A 58 3.41 15.66 38.65
C VAL A 58 2.16 16.49 38.90
N THR A 59 2.05 17.65 38.21
CA THR A 59 0.90 18.57 38.41
C THR A 59 0.58 19.31 37.12
N GLY A 60 -0.70 19.53 36.82
CA GLY A 60 -1.16 20.38 35.75
C GLY A 60 -0.76 19.94 34.33
N CYS A 61 -0.32 18.70 34.16
CA CYS A 61 0.02 18.16 32.83
C CYS A 61 -1.24 17.70 32.10
N LEU A 62 -1.33 18.03 30.81
CA LEU A 62 -2.44 17.66 29.93
C LEU A 62 -1.95 16.87 28.71
N PHE A 63 -2.76 15.96 28.23
CA PHE A 63 -2.51 15.23 26.99
C PHE A 63 -3.81 14.91 26.26
N THR A 64 -3.71 14.65 24.99
CA THR A 64 -4.80 14.10 24.17
C THR A 64 -4.34 12.80 23.55
N HIS A 65 -5.03 11.72 23.84
CA HIS A 65 -4.83 10.40 23.26
C HIS A 65 -6.10 9.56 23.45
N GLU A 66 -6.41 8.68 22.50
CA GLU A 66 -7.65 7.90 22.54
C GLU A 66 -7.62 6.74 23.54
N THR A 67 -6.46 6.13 23.70
CA THR A 67 -6.32 4.89 24.51
C THR A 67 -5.19 4.93 25.52
N LEU A 68 -4.15 5.73 25.31
CA LEU A 68 -2.98 5.78 26.19
C LEU A 68 -3.27 6.62 27.42
N GLY A 69 -2.90 6.12 28.61
CA GLY A 69 -2.92 6.88 29.84
C GLY A 69 -1.72 7.85 29.96
N ALA A 70 -1.68 8.59 31.04
CA ALA A 70 -0.68 9.63 31.31
C ALA A 70 0.70 9.06 31.63
N ILE A 71 0.76 8.14 32.61
CA ILE A 71 1.98 7.59 33.21
C ILE A 71 1.74 6.09 33.39
N ASP A 72 2.61 5.26 32.87
CA ASP A 72 2.49 3.80 32.92
C ASP A 72 1.05 3.31 32.60
N GLY A 73 0.46 3.87 31.54
CA GLY A 73 -0.89 3.55 31.10
C GLY A 73 -2.02 4.08 32.00
N ILE A 74 -1.73 4.86 33.08
CA ILE A 74 -2.71 5.34 34.04
C ILE A 74 -2.84 6.88 33.95
N SER A 75 -4.07 7.38 34.02
CA SER A 75 -4.36 8.82 34.12
C SER A 75 -4.60 9.24 35.58
N TYR A 76 -4.11 10.41 35.95
CA TYR A 76 -4.14 10.92 37.32
C TYR A 76 -4.87 12.25 37.38
N ALA A 77 -6.01 12.29 38.10
CA ALA A 77 -6.81 13.50 38.29
C ALA A 77 -6.01 14.60 39.04
N GLY A 78 -6.03 15.82 38.47
CA GLY A 78 -5.30 16.98 39.01
C GLY A 78 -3.78 16.94 38.82
N LYS A 79 -3.25 15.87 38.23
CA LYS A 79 -1.81 15.69 37.97
C LYS A 79 -1.50 15.62 36.49
N ALA A 80 -2.03 14.60 35.82
CA ALA A 80 -1.87 14.36 34.41
C ALA A 80 -3.18 13.79 33.83
N GLU A 81 -3.94 14.63 33.14
CA GLU A 81 -5.30 14.31 32.76
C GLU A 81 -5.45 14.32 31.22
N PRO A 82 -6.28 13.41 30.67
CA PRO A 82 -6.70 13.51 29.29
C PRO A 82 -7.55 14.74 29.08
N ALA A 83 -7.31 15.45 27.99
CA ALA A 83 -8.04 16.64 27.59
C ALA A 83 -8.53 16.52 26.17
N ALA A 84 -9.65 17.18 25.84
CA ALA A 84 -10.05 17.36 24.46
C ALA A 84 -8.98 18.18 23.71
N PHE A 85 -8.83 17.96 22.42
CA PHE A 85 -7.77 18.58 21.61
C PHE A 85 -7.79 20.12 21.66
N ASP A 86 -8.98 20.72 21.63
CA ASP A 86 -9.15 22.18 21.74
C ASP A 86 -8.69 22.72 23.11
N VAL A 87 -8.95 21.99 24.20
CA VAL A 87 -8.49 22.31 25.55
C VAL A 87 -6.97 22.16 25.64
N LEU A 88 -6.41 21.10 25.07
CA LEU A 88 -4.96 20.88 25.03
C LEU A 88 -4.25 22.03 24.30
N CYS A 89 -4.84 22.56 23.23
CA CYS A 89 -4.28 23.63 22.41
C CYS A 89 -4.62 25.04 22.89
N ALA A 90 -5.45 25.19 23.93
CA ALA A 90 -5.87 26.50 24.44
C ALA A 90 -4.78 27.17 25.28
N GLY A 91 -4.74 28.51 25.24
CA GLY A 91 -3.88 29.39 26.05
C GLY A 91 -2.80 30.11 25.28
N ASP A 92 -2.47 31.32 25.75
CA ASP A 92 -1.56 32.26 25.06
C ASP A 92 -0.10 31.78 24.99
N THR A 93 0.26 30.82 25.85
CA THR A 93 1.62 30.25 25.90
C THR A 93 1.81 29.05 24.96
N VAL A 94 0.71 28.50 24.43
CA VAL A 94 0.78 27.33 23.52
C VAL A 94 1.19 27.80 22.13
N PRO A 95 2.25 27.24 21.55
CA PRO A 95 2.66 27.59 20.19
C PRO A 95 1.55 27.29 19.17
N LYS A 96 1.30 28.21 18.23
CA LYS A 96 0.30 28.01 17.18
C LYS A 96 0.55 26.74 16.35
N THR A 97 1.80 26.37 16.16
CA THR A 97 2.21 25.14 15.47
C THR A 97 1.80 23.87 16.20
N PHE A 98 1.53 23.96 17.50
CA PHE A 98 1.10 22.80 18.30
C PHE A 98 -0.28 22.29 17.84
N SER A 99 -1.21 23.19 17.51
CA SER A 99 -2.55 22.85 17.03
C SER A 99 -2.63 22.52 15.53
N GLN A 100 -1.57 22.79 14.77
CA GLN A 100 -1.55 22.52 13.33
C GLN A 100 -1.33 21.01 13.10
N MET A 101 -2.31 20.35 12.50
CA MET A 101 -2.24 18.94 12.14
C MET A 101 -2.13 18.82 10.63
N GLU A 102 -1.16 18.05 10.15
CA GLU A 102 -0.91 17.90 8.72
C GLU A 102 -0.29 16.53 8.37
N LEU A 103 -0.63 16.02 7.20
CA LEU A 103 0.09 14.93 6.54
C LEU A 103 1.03 15.52 5.50
N THR A 104 2.29 15.15 5.55
CA THR A 104 3.28 15.49 4.53
C THR A 104 3.48 14.30 3.62
N PHE A 105 3.10 14.42 2.35
CA PHE A 105 3.25 13.39 1.32
C PHE A 105 4.54 13.62 0.55
N ARG A 106 5.37 12.58 0.42
CA ARG A 106 6.63 12.63 -0.32
C ARG A 106 6.72 11.53 -1.36
N ALA A 107 7.32 11.84 -2.49
CA ALA A 107 7.65 10.89 -3.53
C ALA A 107 9.13 11.07 -3.95
N ASP A 108 9.91 10.00 -3.99
CA ASP A 108 11.36 10.02 -4.24
C ASP A 108 12.07 11.06 -3.35
N GLY A 109 11.69 11.15 -2.06
CA GLY A 109 12.26 12.06 -1.08
C GLY A 109 11.85 13.52 -1.20
N LYS A 110 10.99 13.89 -2.16
CA LYS A 110 10.49 15.27 -2.37
C LYS A 110 9.07 15.40 -1.86
N VAL A 111 8.77 16.52 -1.22
CA VAL A 111 7.41 16.85 -0.82
C VAL A 111 6.54 17.07 -2.06
N VAL A 112 5.46 16.30 -2.15
CA VAL A 112 4.45 16.39 -3.20
C VAL A 112 3.29 17.27 -2.74
N ALA A 113 2.85 17.06 -1.49
CA ALA A 113 1.77 17.83 -0.89
C ALA A 113 1.91 17.89 0.63
N VAL A 114 1.35 18.94 1.22
CA VAL A 114 1.10 19.04 2.67
C VAL A 114 -0.41 19.27 2.82
N VAL A 115 -1.09 18.32 3.44
CA VAL A 115 -2.55 18.32 3.59
C VAL A 115 -2.89 18.55 5.06
N PRO A 116 -3.45 19.70 5.43
CA PRO A 116 -3.90 19.95 6.78
C PRO A 116 -5.17 19.14 7.08
N PHE A 117 -5.32 18.74 8.34
CA PHE A 117 -6.53 18.07 8.81
C PHE A 117 -6.90 18.53 10.21
N GLN A 118 -8.12 18.20 10.66
CA GLN A 118 -8.56 18.41 12.03
C GLN A 118 -8.34 17.12 12.83
N TYR A 119 -7.86 17.24 14.07
CA TYR A 119 -7.68 16.09 14.98
C TYR A 119 -8.96 15.23 15.06
N GLY A 120 -8.82 13.93 14.89
CA GLY A 120 -9.94 12.97 14.87
C GLY A 120 -10.80 13.02 13.60
N ARG A 121 -10.36 13.72 12.55
CA ARG A 121 -11.01 13.79 11.24
C ARG A 121 -10.10 13.22 10.17
N GLY A 122 -10.70 12.86 9.03
CA GLY A 122 -9.95 12.42 7.86
C GLY A 122 -9.60 13.55 6.91
N ILE A 123 -9.02 13.17 5.79
CA ILE A 123 -8.82 14.02 4.60
C ILE A 123 -9.78 13.59 3.49
N ASP A 124 -10.20 14.52 2.65
CA ASP A 124 -11.21 14.26 1.61
C ASP A 124 -10.67 13.42 0.45
N SER A 125 -9.39 13.58 0.13
CA SER A 125 -8.72 12.84 -0.97
C SER A 125 -7.23 12.77 -0.76
N LEU A 126 -6.63 11.70 -1.30
CA LEU A 126 -5.17 11.57 -1.37
C LEU A 126 -4.62 12.38 -2.54
N PRO A 127 -3.44 13.01 -2.39
CA PRO A 127 -2.77 13.66 -3.51
C PRO A 127 -2.34 12.64 -4.57
N GLU A 128 -2.25 13.08 -5.82
CA GLU A 128 -1.73 12.26 -6.91
C GLU A 128 -0.25 11.94 -6.69
N ILE A 129 0.13 10.67 -6.89
CA ILE A 129 1.53 10.25 -6.83
C ILE A 129 2.17 10.54 -8.18
N PRO A 130 3.33 11.25 -8.24
CA PRO A 130 4.04 11.47 -9.49
C PRO A 130 4.38 10.16 -10.20
N ALA A 131 3.98 10.03 -11.47
CA ALA A 131 4.24 8.85 -12.26
C ALA A 131 5.75 8.62 -12.44
N LYS A 132 6.17 7.36 -12.31
CA LYS A 132 7.55 6.92 -12.51
C LYS A 132 7.56 5.79 -13.54
N LYS A 133 8.27 6.01 -14.64
CA LYS A 133 8.30 5.04 -15.75
C LYS A 133 8.76 3.66 -15.28
N GLY A 134 7.95 2.63 -15.52
CA GLY A 134 8.23 1.25 -15.15
C GLY A 134 7.92 0.90 -13.69
N PHE A 135 7.14 1.74 -13.01
CA PHE A 135 6.73 1.51 -11.61
C PHE A 135 5.24 1.78 -11.45
N SER A 136 4.58 0.96 -10.64
CA SER A 136 3.33 1.33 -9.96
C SER A 136 3.66 2.06 -8.65
N ALA A 137 2.72 2.84 -8.15
CA ALA A 137 2.92 3.59 -6.91
C ALA A 137 1.65 3.64 -6.08
N VAL A 138 1.82 3.50 -4.77
CA VAL A 138 0.73 3.62 -3.79
C VAL A 138 1.21 4.44 -2.59
N TRP A 139 0.27 5.13 -1.93
CA TRP A 139 0.53 5.68 -0.60
C TRP A 139 0.49 4.54 0.44
N PRO A 140 1.22 4.67 1.57
CA PRO A 140 1.16 3.69 2.65
C PRO A 140 -0.28 3.43 3.12
N ASP A 141 -0.56 2.20 3.54
CA ASP A 141 -1.83 1.84 4.14
C ASP A 141 -1.98 2.54 5.50
N LEU A 142 -2.99 3.41 5.60
CA LEU A 142 -3.32 4.19 6.78
C LEU A 142 -4.82 4.46 6.78
N ASP A 143 -5.44 4.50 7.95
CA ASP A 143 -6.82 4.99 8.06
C ASP A 143 -6.86 6.52 7.85
N TYR A 144 -7.05 6.91 6.60
CA TYR A 144 -7.15 8.32 6.21
C TYR A 144 -8.47 8.98 6.61
N THR A 145 -9.39 8.25 7.20
CA THR A 145 -10.69 8.79 7.67
C THR A 145 -10.66 9.27 9.10
N HIS A 146 -9.67 8.82 9.90
CA HIS A 146 -9.52 9.17 11.29
C HIS A 146 -8.05 9.40 11.67
N LEU A 147 -7.65 10.67 11.70
CA LEU A 147 -6.26 11.06 11.87
C LEU A 147 -6.05 11.78 13.21
N THR A 148 -5.13 11.30 14.02
CA THR A 148 -4.81 11.82 15.36
C THR A 148 -3.38 12.30 15.49
N ALA A 149 -2.53 12.10 14.47
CA ALA A 149 -1.13 12.50 14.48
C ALA A 149 -0.68 13.09 13.14
N SER A 150 0.13 14.13 13.20
CA SER A 150 0.88 14.60 12.02
C SER A 150 1.98 13.61 11.68
N GLN A 151 2.12 13.28 10.40
CA GLN A 151 3.14 12.33 9.95
C GLN A 151 3.56 12.59 8.51
N THR A 152 4.71 12.04 8.16
CA THR A 152 5.22 12.07 6.79
C THR A 152 5.03 10.69 6.17
N LEU A 153 4.46 10.67 4.97
CA LEU A 153 4.14 9.48 4.20
C LEU A 153 4.97 9.48 2.92
N ASP A 154 5.76 8.46 2.71
CA ASP A 154 6.54 8.27 1.49
C ASP A 154 5.80 7.34 0.53
N ALA A 155 5.65 7.73 -0.73
CA ALA A 155 5.09 6.89 -1.76
C ALA A 155 5.94 5.63 -1.96
N VAL A 156 5.29 4.50 -2.04
CA VAL A 156 5.92 3.20 -2.30
C VAL A 156 5.86 2.94 -3.79
N TYR A 157 7.02 2.92 -4.45
CA TYR A 157 7.17 2.60 -5.86
C TYR A 157 7.60 1.14 -6.02
N THR A 158 6.82 0.37 -6.76
CA THR A 158 7.09 -1.05 -7.05
C THR A 158 7.36 -1.21 -8.55
N PRO A 159 8.50 -1.80 -8.96
CA PRO A 159 8.81 -1.98 -10.37
C PRO A 159 7.82 -2.92 -11.03
N TYR A 160 7.55 -2.69 -12.32
CA TYR A 160 6.72 -3.58 -13.13
C TYR A 160 7.39 -4.94 -13.32
N THR A 161 6.55 -5.97 -13.47
CA THR A 161 6.96 -7.32 -13.82
C THR A 161 6.94 -7.48 -15.34
N SER A 162 7.96 -8.15 -15.90
CA SER A 162 8.05 -8.39 -17.35
C SER A 162 7.38 -9.68 -17.81
N SER A 163 7.12 -10.63 -16.90
CA SER A 163 6.55 -11.94 -17.24
C SER A 163 5.58 -12.41 -16.18
N LEU A 164 4.46 -13.01 -16.60
CA LEU A 164 3.45 -13.60 -15.75
C LEU A 164 3.19 -15.04 -16.16
N THR A 165 2.93 -15.92 -15.18
CA THR A 165 2.43 -17.28 -15.39
C THR A 165 1.53 -17.68 -14.21
N ASP A 166 0.53 -18.52 -14.46
CA ASP A 166 -0.32 -19.12 -13.44
C ASP A 166 0.13 -20.55 -13.06
N ASP A 167 1.23 -21.02 -13.65
CA ASP A 167 1.79 -22.35 -13.46
C ASP A 167 3.18 -22.27 -12.83
N THR A 168 3.42 -23.05 -11.79
CA THR A 168 4.70 -23.12 -11.07
C THR A 168 5.69 -24.10 -11.69
N GLN A 169 5.34 -24.77 -12.80
CA GLN A 169 6.22 -25.69 -13.50
C GLN A 169 7.38 -24.97 -14.18
N THR A 170 8.50 -25.67 -14.38
CA THR A 170 9.67 -25.14 -15.08
C THR A 170 9.36 -24.70 -16.53
N LEU A 171 8.40 -25.40 -17.17
CA LEU A 171 7.88 -25.06 -18.49
C LEU A 171 6.36 -24.89 -18.38
N PRO A 172 5.87 -23.72 -18.02
CA PRO A 172 4.44 -23.48 -17.84
C PRO A 172 3.66 -23.65 -19.14
N GLN A 173 2.36 -23.95 -19.04
CA GLN A 173 1.48 -24.06 -20.21
C GLN A 173 1.29 -22.70 -20.88
N ILE A 174 1.15 -21.65 -20.06
CA ILE A 174 1.02 -20.25 -20.47
C ILE A 174 2.08 -19.41 -19.76
N LEU A 175 2.79 -18.62 -20.55
CA LEU A 175 3.63 -17.53 -20.09
C LEU A 175 3.22 -16.28 -20.86
N VAL A 176 3.20 -15.14 -20.21
CA VAL A 176 2.85 -13.86 -20.84
C VAL A 176 3.96 -12.86 -20.58
N ASP A 177 4.52 -12.28 -21.63
CA ASP A 177 5.57 -11.27 -21.56
C ASP A 177 5.04 -9.89 -21.91
N GLY A 178 5.37 -8.90 -21.10
CA GLY A 178 4.89 -7.53 -21.27
C GLY A 178 5.49 -6.57 -20.24
N SER A 179 4.72 -5.58 -19.89
CA SER A 179 5.05 -4.64 -18.79
C SER A 179 3.82 -4.56 -17.89
N PHE A 180 3.86 -5.25 -16.77
CA PHE A 180 2.71 -5.45 -15.89
C PHE A 180 2.95 -4.80 -14.53
N SER A 181 1.88 -4.33 -13.89
CA SER A 181 1.97 -3.88 -12.50
C SER A 181 2.40 -5.02 -11.57
N SER A 182 2.87 -4.68 -10.39
CA SER A 182 3.31 -5.68 -9.41
C SER A 182 2.19 -6.57 -8.87
N GLN A 183 0.94 -6.19 -9.09
CA GLN A 183 -0.26 -6.95 -8.67
C GLN A 183 -0.94 -7.67 -9.83
N ALA A 184 -0.40 -7.56 -11.03
CA ALA A 184 -0.95 -8.23 -12.20
C ALA A 184 -0.87 -9.75 -12.05
N THR A 185 -1.90 -10.42 -12.51
CA THR A 185 -2.00 -11.87 -12.54
C THR A 185 -2.40 -12.36 -13.92
N VAL A 186 -2.06 -13.61 -14.21
CA VAL A 186 -2.55 -14.30 -15.39
C VAL A 186 -3.25 -15.59 -14.97
N SER A 187 -4.30 -15.93 -15.66
CA SER A 187 -5.00 -17.20 -15.51
C SER A 187 -5.38 -17.76 -16.88
N HIS A 188 -5.55 -19.07 -16.98
CA HIS A 188 -6.05 -19.68 -18.19
C HIS A 188 -7.07 -20.80 -17.92
N THR A 189 -7.94 -21.01 -18.90
CA THR A 189 -8.89 -22.13 -18.93
C THR A 189 -8.83 -22.79 -20.29
N SER A 190 -9.24 -24.06 -20.37
CA SER A 190 -9.28 -24.81 -21.63
C SER A 190 -10.59 -25.56 -21.75
N GLU A 191 -11.19 -25.51 -22.97
CA GLU A 191 -12.44 -26.21 -23.26
C GLU A 191 -12.45 -26.75 -24.70
N PRO A 192 -13.12 -27.88 -24.95
CA PRO A 192 -13.33 -28.37 -26.33
C PRO A 192 -14.18 -27.37 -27.12
N VAL A 193 -13.79 -27.14 -28.38
CA VAL A 193 -14.52 -26.23 -29.26
C VAL A 193 -14.66 -26.81 -30.66
N SER A 194 -15.77 -26.46 -31.35
CA SER A 194 -16.01 -26.74 -32.74
C SER A 194 -16.46 -25.47 -33.46
N TRP A 195 -15.92 -25.21 -34.66
CA TRP A 195 -16.30 -24.03 -35.46
C TRP A 195 -16.18 -24.32 -36.93
N THR A 196 -16.70 -23.42 -37.75
CA THR A 196 -16.52 -23.42 -39.20
C THR A 196 -15.60 -22.26 -39.57
N ASP A 197 -14.54 -22.53 -40.32
CA ASP A 197 -13.64 -21.47 -40.78
C ASP A 197 -14.25 -20.66 -41.92
N ALA A 198 -13.59 -19.55 -42.30
CA ALA A 198 -14.04 -18.64 -43.35
C ALA A 198 -14.17 -19.32 -44.74
N LYS A 199 -13.57 -20.53 -44.89
CA LYS A 199 -13.67 -21.33 -46.14
C LYS A 199 -14.80 -22.37 -46.08
N GLY A 200 -15.58 -22.40 -45.01
CA GLY A 200 -16.64 -23.36 -44.80
C GLY A 200 -16.19 -24.71 -44.26
N SER A 201 -14.93 -24.86 -43.84
CA SER A 201 -14.41 -26.14 -43.33
C SER A 201 -14.72 -26.27 -41.82
N ALA A 202 -15.30 -27.39 -41.42
CA ALA A 202 -15.52 -27.71 -40.02
C ALA A 202 -14.18 -27.99 -39.30
N ARG A 203 -14.02 -27.40 -38.14
CA ARG A 203 -12.84 -27.50 -37.30
C ARG A 203 -13.22 -27.89 -35.87
N THR A 204 -12.34 -28.64 -35.21
CA THR A 204 -12.48 -29.00 -33.78
C THR A 204 -11.14 -28.84 -33.12
N GLY A 205 -11.13 -28.51 -31.84
CA GLY A 205 -9.89 -28.38 -31.07
C GLY A 205 -10.15 -28.06 -29.63
N THR A 206 -9.12 -27.65 -28.92
CA THR A 206 -9.21 -27.13 -27.57
C THR A 206 -9.01 -25.62 -27.60
N ALA A 207 -10.02 -24.87 -27.25
CA ALA A 207 -9.90 -23.43 -27.03
C ALA A 207 -9.21 -23.18 -25.70
N VAL A 208 -8.23 -22.29 -25.69
CA VAL A 208 -7.55 -21.81 -24.50
C VAL A 208 -7.94 -20.34 -24.34
N THR A 209 -8.43 -19.99 -23.18
CA THR A 209 -8.75 -18.59 -22.82
C THR A 209 -7.74 -18.13 -21.79
N VAL A 210 -6.97 -17.12 -22.12
CA VAL A 210 -6.01 -16.46 -21.24
C VAL A 210 -6.58 -15.12 -20.81
N THR A 211 -6.58 -14.86 -19.50
CA THR A 211 -6.98 -13.58 -18.92
C THR A 211 -5.80 -13.00 -18.17
N VAL A 212 -5.43 -11.77 -18.50
CA VAL A 212 -4.44 -10.96 -17.80
C VAL A 212 -5.20 -9.90 -17.04
N ASP A 213 -5.19 -10.01 -15.71
CA ASP A 213 -5.75 -9.02 -14.81
C ASP A 213 -4.62 -8.12 -14.30
N ASP A 214 -4.60 -6.88 -14.77
CA ASP A 214 -3.63 -5.85 -14.37
C ASP A 214 -4.38 -4.63 -13.84
N PRO A 215 -4.50 -4.48 -12.50
CA PRO A 215 -5.26 -3.39 -11.87
C PRO A 215 -4.84 -1.99 -12.31
N ASP A 216 -3.57 -1.81 -12.65
CA ASP A 216 -3.04 -0.51 -13.10
C ASP A 216 -3.18 -0.33 -14.62
N MET A 217 -3.68 -1.34 -15.34
CA MET A 217 -3.86 -1.34 -16.80
C MET A 217 -2.62 -0.88 -17.57
N THR A 218 -1.44 -1.28 -17.10
CA THR A 218 -0.15 -0.81 -17.66
C THR A 218 0.25 -1.52 -18.94
N ALA A 219 -0.28 -2.71 -19.18
CA ALA A 219 -0.04 -3.48 -20.38
C ALA A 219 -0.93 -2.99 -21.54
N ILE A 220 -0.35 -2.24 -22.47
CA ILE A 220 -1.01 -1.85 -23.74
C ILE A 220 -1.08 -3.04 -24.70
N SER A 221 -0.04 -3.88 -24.69
CA SER A 221 0.02 -5.12 -25.44
C SER A 221 1.01 -6.07 -24.77
N TYR A 222 0.81 -7.36 -24.97
CA TYR A 222 1.65 -8.40 -24.40
C TYR A 222 1.80 -9.57 -25.37
N THR A 223 2.83 -10.40 -25.18
CA THR A 223 3.07 -11.61 -25.95
C THR A 223 2.62 -12.82 -25.15
N VAL A 224 1.76 -13.63 -25.71
CA VAL A 224 1.36 -14.93 -25.17
C VAL A 224 2.31 -16.00 -25.69
N HIS A 225 2.88 -16.78 -24.81
CA HIS A 225 3.64 -17.99 -25.07
C HIS A 225 2.79 -19.19 -24.68
N TYR A 226 2.35 -19.94 -25.66
CA TYR A 226 1.60 -21.19 -25.46
C TYR A 226 2.51 -22.39 -25.71
N ARG A 227 2.67 -23.25 -24.70
CA ARG A 227 3.49 -24.47 -24.84
C ARG A 227 2.85 -25.45 -25.80
N LEU A 228 3.58 -25.79 -26.85
CA LEU A 228 3.14 -26.72 -27.88
C LEU A 228 3.07 -28.16 -27.36
N PRO A 229 2.09 -28.97 -27.81
CA PRO A 229 2.00 -30.38 -27.45
C PRO A 229 3.20 -31.19 -27.90
N GLU A 230 3.74 -30.92 -29.09
CA GLU A 230 4.89 -31.59 -29.67
C GLU A 230 5.83 -30.60 -30.37
N ASP A 231 7.13 -30.75 -30.11
CA ASP A 231 8.15 -29.93 -30.77
C ASP A 231 8.36 -30.34 -32.23
N GLY A 232 8.80 -29.39 -33.04
CA GLY A 232 9.18 -29.62 -34.44
C GLY A 232 8.02 -29.79 -35.44
N LYS A 233 6.79 -29.74 -34.96
CA LYS A 233 5.59 -29.73 -35.81
C LYS A 233 5.20 -28.29 -36.21
N ARG A 234 4.37 -28.17 -37.24
CA ARG A 234 3.82 -26.91 -37.70
C ARG A 234 2.41 -26.73 -37.15
N TYR A 235 2.13 -25.53 -36.64
CA TYR A 235 0.84 -25.22 -36.07
C TYR A 235 0.24 -23.97 -36.70
N ASP A 236 -1.09 -23.93 -36.72
CA ASP A 236 -1.89 -22.77 -37.07
C ASP A 236 -2.52 -22.21 -35.80
N LEU A 237 -2.46 -20.89 -35.63
CA LEU A 237 -3.13 -20.17 -34.57
C LEU A 237 -4.49 -19.67 -35.06
N TRP A 238 -5.54 -19.96 -34.34
CA TRP A 238 -6.90 -19.44 -34.51
C TRP A 238 -7.28 -18.63 -33.30
N VAL A 239 -7.64 -17.37 -33.49
CA VAL A 239 -8.07 -16.50 -32.39
C VAL A 239 -9.55 -16.20 -32.55
N LYS A 240 -10.29 -16.24 -31.42
CA LYS A 240 -11.70 -15.90 -31.40
C LYS A 240 -11.87 -14.39 -31.38
N THR A 241 -12.61 -13.89 -32.38
CA THR A 241 -12.99 -12.49 -32.56
C THR A 241 -14.51 -12.34 -32.44
N GLU A 242 -15.01 -11.12 -32.51
CA GLU A 242 -16.47 -10.87 -32.57
C GLU A 242 -17.13 -11.54 -33.81
N SER A 243 -16.40 -11.62 -34.93
CA SER A 243 -16.84 -12.22 -36.16
C SER A 243 -16.69 -13.76 -36.20
N GLY A 244 -16.06 -14.35 -35.21
CA GLY A 244 -15.81 -15.80 -35.11
C GLY A 244 -14.33 -16.15 -34.99
N TRP A 245 -13.95 -17.32 -35.48
CA TRP A 245 -12.56 -17.77 -35.41
C TRP A 245 -11.77 -17.34 -36.63
N GLU A 246 -10.70 -16.62 -36.42
CA GLU A 246 -9.82 -16.10 -37.47
C GLU A 246 -8.41 -16.66 -37.30
N LYS A 247 -7.81 -17.05 -38.43
CA LYS A 247 -6.43 -17.47 -38.45
C LYS A 247 -5.52 -16.26 -38.30
N GLN A 248 -4.58 -16.31 -37.38
CA GLN A 248 -3.60 -15.25 -37.12
C GLN A 248 -2.17 -15.74 -37.30
N ASP A 249 -1.26 -14.78 -37.49
CA ASP A 249 0.16 -15.03 -37.55
C ASP A 249 0.71 -15.35 -36.14
N SER A 250 1.65 -16.28 -36.13
CA SER A 250 2.36 -16.68 -34.92
C SER A 250 3.78 -17.09 -35.24
N THR A 251 4.67 -17.03 -34.27
CA THR A 251 6.04 -17.52 -34.36
C THR A 251 6.22 -18.68 -33.41
N VAL A 252 7.25 -19.50 -33.59
CA VAL A 252 7.62 -20.57 -32.71
C VAL A 252 9.02 -20.29 -32.21
N ASP A 253 9.18 -20.30 -30.87
CA ASP A 253 10.46 -20.20 -30.20
C ASP A 253 10.60 -21.35 -29.18
N GLY A 254 11.54 -22.25 -29.44
CA GLY A 254 11.66 -23.49 -28.67
C GLY A 254 10.36 -24.31 -28.69
N SER A 255 9.84 -24.63 -27.52
CA SER A 255 8.59 -25.37 -27.34
C SER A 255 7.35 -24.50 -27.24
N TYR A 256 7.45 -23.20 -27.56
CA TYR A 256 6.34 -22.26 -27.44
C TYR A 256 5.91 -21.67 -28.79
N LEU A 257 4.61 -21.54 -28.96
CA LEU A 257 3.99 -20.70 -30.00
C LEU A 257 3.72 -19.33 -29.40
N LEU A 258 4.18 -18.27 -30.09
CA LEU A 258 4.13 -16.89 -29.67
C LEU A 258 3.19 -16.07 -30.54
N PHE A 259 2.37 -15.23 -29.92
CA PHE A 259 1.58 -14.20 -30.59
C PHE A 259 1.30 -13.04 -29.65
N THR A 260 0.97 -11.88 -30.20
CA THR A 260 0.65 -10.69 -29.41
C THR A 260 -0.85 -10.51 -29.23
N SER A 261 -1.24 -9.97 -28.09
CA SER A 261 -2.60 -9.55 -27.77
C SER A 261 -2.59 -8.18 -27.09
N ASP A 262 -3.64 -7.38 -27.37
CA ASP A 262 -3.95 -6.10 -26.74
C ASP A 262 -5.25 -6.16 -25.91
N ARG A 263 -5.76 -7.36 -25.62
CA ARG A 263 -7.01 -7.61 -24.92
C ARG A 263 -6.74 -8.19 -23.55
N GLU A 264 -7.48 -7.74 -22.54
CA GLU A 264 -7.47 -8.34 -21.22
C GLU A 264 -7.71 -9.86 -21.26
N THR A 265 -8.65 -10.30 -22.09
CA THR A 265 -8.95 -11.72 -22.30
C THR A 265 -8.82 -12.08 -23.78
N VAL A 266 -8.02 -13.10 -24.08
CA VAL A 266 -7.88 -13.66 -25.42
C VAL A 266 -8.19 -15.15 -25.42
N THR A 267 -9.07 -15.58 -26.35
CA THR A 267 -9.39 -16.98 -26.57
C THR A 267 -8.82 -17.44 -27.90
N PHE A 268 -8.06 -18.53 -27.90
CA PHE A 268 -7.40 -19.05 -29.09
C PHE A 268 -7.40 -20.58 -29.12
N CYS A 269 -7.13 -21.13 -30.27
CA CYS A 269 -6.95 -22.56 -30.49
C CYS A 269 -5.72 -22.77 -31.39
N VAL A 270 -4.87 -23.73 -31.01
CA VAL A 270 -3.68 -24.11 -31.78
C VAL A 270 -3.94 -25.48 -32.41
N GLN A 271 -3.78 -25.57 -33.75
CA GLN A 271 -4.02 -26.78 -34.52
C GLN A 271 -2.77 -27.19 -35.29
N GLU A 272 -2.42 -28.47 -35.23
CA GLU A 272 -1.40 -29.05 -36.09
C GLU A 272 -1.83 -28.97 -37.58
N ARG A 273 -0.89 -28.65 -38.45
CA ARG A 273 -1.10 -28.57 -39.93
C ARG A 273 -1.04 -29.93 -40.58
#